data_bd2075fb1ebbc88bd6bd971d4d101d32
#
_entry.id   bd2075fb1ebbc88bd6bd971d4d101d32
#
_cell.length_a   1.000
_cell.length_b   1.000
_cell.length_c   1.000
_cell.angle_alpha   90.00
_cell.angle_beta   90.00
_cell.angle_gamma   90.00
#
_symmetry.space_group_name_H-M   'P 1'
#
loop_
_entity.id
_entity.type
_entity.pdbx_description
1 polymer ?
#
loop_
_entity_poly.entity_id
_entity_poly.type
_entity_poly.pdbx_seq_one_letter_code
_entity_poly.pdbx_strand_id
1 'polypeptide(L)'
;SRSSIIAASPETLEQSLRHTDERLGNLDKMKETLDTESTRSGQAAETGNSKLVTTRSCPGFPVNSYEPITCSLSGKELVVNPQEGTFIFITDWHYFAIPEDVTVVNIENMENFRLIRRQQALFSSALPGKRLLFVSRYPQSSDLRTWLQTIPNQYVHFGDFDLAGIHIFLTEFQKHLGTRASFLIPQDIEQRIKHGSAERYNDQYQKFRKLKSDILPLQQLIDTLHKYHRCYDQEGYIEKKL
;
A
#
# COMPACT_ATOMS: atom_id res chain seq x y z
N SER A 1 23.46 -42.64 -7.29
CA SER A 1 22.10 -43.03 -6.92
C SER A 1 21.24 -43.03 -8.18
N ARG A 2 20.72 -44.17 -8.56
CA ARG A 2 19.81 -44.34 -9.70
C ARG A 2 18.42 -43.90 -9.25
N SER A 3 17.90 -42.81 -9.80
CA SER A 3 16.51 -42.44 -9.70
C SER A 3 15.70 -43.41 -10.55
N SER A 4 14.94 -44.30 -9.94
CA SER A 4 13.96 -45.14 -10.63
C SER A 4 12.77 -44.26 -11.04
N ILE A 5 12.58 -44.08 -12.35
CA ILE A 5 11.38 -43.52 -12.91
C ILE A 5 10.28 -44.58 -12.72
N ILE A 6 9.36 -44.35 -11.78
CA ILE A 6 8.15 -45.14 -11.64
C ILE A 6 7.22 -44.75 -12.80
N ALA A 7 7.04 -45.62 -13.76
CA ALA A 7 6.05 -45.47 -14.81
C ALA A 7 4.65 -45.43 -14.15
N ALA A 8 3.93 -44.32 -14.25
CA ALA A 8 2.59 -44.21 -13.75
C ALA A 8 1.68 -45.14 -14.57
N SER A 9 0.77 -45.86 -13.91
CA SER A 9 -0.24 -46.67 -14.61
C SER A 9 -1.18 -45.79 -15.46
N PRO A 10 -1.78 -46.32 -16.55
CA PRO A 10 -2.76 -45.54 -17.34
C PRO A 10 -3.87 -44.90 -16.49
N GLU A 11 -4.33 -45.58 -15.45
CA GLU A 11 -5.33 -45.08 -14.49
C GLU A 11 -4.84 -43.89 -13.69
N THR A 12 -3.57 -43.89 -13.28
CA THR A 12 -2.93 -42.75 -12.56
C THR A 12 -2.77 -41.54 -13.48
N LEU A 13 -2.51 -41.80 -14.79
CA LEU A 13 -2.41 -40.71 -15.78
C LEU A 13 -3.78 -40.10 -16.08
N GLU A 14 -4.85 -40.91 -16.22
CA GLU A 14 -6.21 -40.41 -16.38
C GLU A 14 -6.70 -39.62 -15.17
N GLN A 15 -6.43 -40.08 -13.96
CA GLN A 15 -6.75 -39.31 -12.74
C GLN A 15 -6.00 -37.99 -12.67
N SER A 16 -4.71 -37.94 -13.06
CA SER A 16 -3.92 -36.70 -13.13
C SER A 16 -4.46 -35.75 -14.21
N LEU A 17 -4.90 -36.26 -15.38
CA LEU A 17 -5.49 -35.48 -16.46
C LEU A 17 -6.83 -34.87 -16.02
N ARG A 18 -7.72 -35.66 -15.42
CA ARG A 18 -8.99 -35.15 -14.86
C ARG A 18 -8.78 -34.08 -13.81
N HIS A 19 -7.80 -34.25 -12.94
CA HIS A 19 -7.44 -33.22 -11.94
C HIS A 19 -6.86 -31.96 -12.57
N THR A 20 -6.18 -32.06 -13.70
CA THR A 20 -5.66 -30.93 -14.46
C THR A 20 -6.78 -30.20 -15.19
N ASP A 21 -7.74 -30.92 -15.77
CA ASP A 21 -8.92 -30.35 -16.44
C ASP A 21 -9.85 -29.63 -15.45
N GLU A 22 -10.04 -30.18 -14.23
CA GLU A 22 -10.76 -29.51 -13.15
C GLU A 22 -10.06 -28.22 -12.69
N ARG A 23 -8.72 -28.23 -12.60
CA ARG A 23 -7.93 -27.05 -12.29
C ARG A 23 -8.00 -25.98 -13.37
N LEU A 24 -7.97 -26.38 -14.65
CA LEU A 24 -8.10 -25.45 -15.77
C LEU A 24 -9.51 -24.84 -15.84
N GLY A 25 -10.57 -25.64 -15.64
CA GLY A 25 -11.94 -25.14 -15.55
C GLY A 25 -12.16 -24.18 -14.38
N ASN A 26 -11.47 -24.40 -13.23
CA ASN A 26 -11.48 -23.50 -12.10
C ASN A 26 -10.69 -22.20 -12.36
N LEU A 27 -9.60 -22.25 -13.15
CA LEU A 27 -8.84 -21.07 -13.57
C LEU A 27 -9.64 -20.14 -14.49
N ASP A 28 -10.46 -20.70 -15.39
CA ASP A 28 -11.31 -19.91 -16.26
C ASP A 28 -12.46 -19.25 -15.47
N LYS A 29 -13.08 -19.96 -14.54
CA LYS A 29 -14.04 -19.38 -13.59
C LYS A 29 -13.41 -18.32 -12.68
N MET A 30 -12.14 -18.51 -12.27
CA MET A 30 -11.39 -17.51 -11.53
C MET A 30 -11.13 -16.24 -12.33
N LYS A 31 -10.88 -16.33 -13.64
CA LYS A 31 -10.71 -15.16 -14.51
C LYS A 31 -12.03 -14.39 -14.67
N GLU A 32 -13.14 -15.09 -14.88
CA GLU A 32 -14.47 -14.47 -14.97
C GLU A 32 -14.87 -13.76 -13.66
N THR A 33 -14.50 -14.33 -12.47
CA THR A 33 -14.79 -13.72 -11.16
C THR A 33 -13.85 -12.56 -10.82
N LEU A 34 -12.64 -12.50 -11.39
CA LEU A 34 -11.72 -11.37 -11.21
C LEU A 34 -12.16 -10.11 -11.98
N ASP A 35 -12.93 -10.28 -13.04
CA ASP A 35 -13.49 -9.16 -13.82
C ASP A 35 -14.80 -8.60 -13.23
N THR A 36 -15.41 -9.29 -12.25
CA THR A 36 -16.57 -8.82 -11.49
C THR A 36 -16.18 -8.54 -10.04
N GLU A 37 -16.67 -7.44 -9.46
CA GLU A 37 -16.54 -7.13 -8.01
C GLU A 37 -17.34 -8.15 -7.17
N SER A 38 -16.90 -9.42 -7.15
CA SER A 38 -17.62 -10.45 -6.40
C SER A 38 -17.18 -10.50 -4.95
N THR A 39 -18.14 -10.54 -4.03
CA THR A 39 -17.91 -10.75 -2.60
C THR A 39 -17.59 -12.23 -2.32
N ARG A 40 -17.01 -12.56 -1.15
CA ARG A 40 -16.77 -13.96 -0.73
C ARG A 40 -18.05 -14.81 -0.70
N SER A 41 -19.18 -14.20 -0.34
CA SER A 41 -20.50 -14.86 -0.34
C SER A 41 -21.00 -15.13 -1.75
N GLY A 42 -20.79 -14.20 -2.69
CA GLY A 42 -21.10 -14.42 -4.11
C GLY A 42 -20.26 -15.56 -4.70
N GLN A 43 -18.95 -15.59 -4.43
CA GLN A 43 -18.08 -16.67 -4.88
C GLN A 43 -18.45 -18.04 -4.30
N ALA A 44 -18.84 -18.10 -3.03
CA ALA A 44 -19.31 -19.35 -2.42
C ALA A 44 -20.61 -19.85 -3.05
N ALA A 45 -21.50 -18.95 -3.47
CA ALA A 45 -22.75 -19.30 -4.16
C ALA A 45 -22.48 -19.82 -5.60
N GLU A 46 -21.51 -19.23 -6.31
CA GLU A 46 -21.21 -19.59 -7.69
C GLU A 46 -20.33 -20.84 -7.81
N THR A 47 -19.32 -20.97 -6.96
CA THR A 47 -18.30 -22.01 -7.08
C THR A 47 -18.40 -23.11 -6.04
N GLY A 48 -19.27 -22.97 -5.03
CA GLY A 48 -19.38 -23.88 -3.89
C GLY A 48 -18.17 -23.86 -2.95
N ASN A 49 -17.17 -22.99 -3.20
CA ASN A 49 -15.96 -22.89 -2.39
C ASN A 49 -15.40 -21.46 -2.35
N SER A 50 -15.59 -20.77 -1.24
CA SER A 50 -15.11 -19.39 -1.01
C SER A 50 -13.58 -19.25 -0.96
N LYS A 51 -12.83 -20.36 -1.00
CA LYS A 51 -11.35 -20.36 -0.97
C LYS A 51 -10.70 -20.49 -2.34
N LEU A 52 -11.48 -20.69 -3.41
CA LEU A 52 -10.97 -20.83 -4.78
C LEU A 52 -10.40 -19.52 -5.32
N VAL A 53 -10.94 -18.39 -4.91
CA VAL A 53 -10.48 -17.05 -5.27
C VAL A 53 -10.17 -16.27 -3.98
N THR A 54 -9.03 -15.58 -3.96
CA THR A 54 -8.64 -14.73 -2.82
C THR A 54 -9.42 -13.41 -2.87
N THR A 55 -10.69 -13.44 -2.51
CA THR A 55 -11.49 -12.22 -2.33
C THR A 55 -11.35 -11.73 -0.91
N ARG A 56 -11.03 -10.45 -0.75
CA ARG A 56 -10.94 -9.83 0.57
C ARG A 56 -12.31 -9.75 1.23
N SER A 57 -12.37 -10.18 2.49
CA SER A 57 -13.60 -10.09 3.29
C SER A 57 -13.93 -8.67 3.75
N CYS A 58 -12.95 -7.75 3.70
CA CYS A 58 -13.11 -6.37 4.11
C CYS A 58 -12.38 -5.46 3.09
N PRO A 59 -13.08 -4.97 2.05
CA PRO A 59 -12.54 -3.94 1.15
C PRO A 59 -12.38 -2.62 1.89
N GLY A 60 -11.55 -1.71 1.35
CA GLY A 60 -11.37 -0.38 1.92
C GLY A 60 -10.00 -0.14 2.53
N PHE A 61 -9.91 0.90 3.33
CA PHE A 61 -8.66 1.36 3.93
C PHE A 61 -8.90 2.11 5.26
N PRO A 62 -7.90 2.11 6.16
CA PRO A 62 -7.99 2.85 7.42
C PRO A 62 -7.69 4.34 7.21
N VAL A 63 -8.34 5.19 8.02
CA VAL A 63 -8.13 6.64 8.08
C VAL A 63 -7.89 7.10 9.51
N ASN A 64 -7.10 8.16 9.67
CA ASN A 64 -6.79 8.83 10.94
C ASN A 64 -6.56 10.33 10.71
N SER A 65 -6.59 11.13 11.77
CA SER A 65 -6.34 12.57 11.72
C SER A 65 -5.82 13.10 13.06
N TYR A 66 -5.17 14.26 13.05
CA TYR A 66 -4.79 14.95 14.29
C TYR A 66 -5.91 15.81 14.85
N GLU A 67 -6.78 16.32 13.98
CA GLU A 67 -7.91 17.21 14.28
C GLU A 67 -9.18 16.68 13.63
N PRO A 68 -10.36 17.08 14.09
CA PRO A 68 -11.62 16.67 13.48
C PRO A 68 -11.70 17.10 12.01
N ILE A 69 -12.00 16.16 11.11
CA ILE A 69 -12.26 16.39 9.70
C ILE A 69 -13.69 15.94 9.40
N THR A 70 -14.56 16.88 9.07
CA THR A 70 -15.93 16.58 8.63
C THR A 70 -15.90 16.08 7.19
N CYS A 71 -16.21 14.82 7.01
CA CYS A 71 -16.26 14.09 5.74
C CYS A 71 -17.72 13.70 5.43
N SER A 72 -17.95 13.13 4.26
CA SER A 72 -19.22 12.50 3.89
C SER A 72 -18.99 11.03 3.55
N LEU A 73 -19.85 10.15 4.06
CA LEU A 73 -19.88 8.73 3.72
C LEU A 73 -21.33 8.34 3.35
N SER A 74 -21.54 7.91 2.11
CA SER A 74 -22.88 7.55 1.61
C SER A 74 -23.93 8.67 1.82
N GLY A 75 -23.53 9.93 1.62
CA GLY A 75 -24.37 11.11 1.76
C GLY A 75 -24.68 11.52 3.22
N LYS A 76 -24.05 10.88 4.21
CA LYS A 76 -24.16 11.22 5.63
C LYS A 76 -22.85 11.82 6.13
N GLU A 77 -22.97 12.72 7.11
CA GLU A 77 -21.79 13.28 7.77
C GLU A 77 -21.03 12.20 8.56
N LEU A 78 -19.71 12.18 8.39
CA LEU A 78 -18.76 11.38 9.15
C LEU A 78 -17.62 12.28 9.63
N VAL A 79 -17.49 12.46 10.94
CA VAL A 79 -16.35 13.18 11.51
C VAL A 79 -15.21 12.20 11.77
N VAL A 80 -14.11 12.36 11.03
CA VAL A 80 -12.87 11.61 11.26
C VAL A 80 -12.09 12.31 12.36
N ASN A 81 -12.11 11.74 13.57
CA ASN A 81 -11.37 12.22 14.75
C ASN A 81 -11.11 11.05 15.72
N PRO A 82 -10.33 10.04 15.31
CA PRO A 82 -10.06 8.89 16.19
C PRO A 82 -9.28 9.32 17.43
N GLN A 83 -9.58 8.66 18.55
CA GLN A 83 -8.78 8.79 19.76
C GLN A 83 -7.40 8.15 19.57
N GLU A 84 -6.42 8.53 20.42
CA GLU A 84 -5.12 7.87 20.41
C GLU A 84 -5.23 6.35 20.57
N GLY A 85 -4.53 5.61 19.72
CA GLY A 85 -4.58 4.15 19.69
C GLY A 85 -5.74 3.56 18.88
N THR A 86 -6.57 4.39 18.22
CA THR A 86 -7.66 3.96 17.35
C THR A 86 -7.54 4.53 15.94
N PHE A 87 -8.29 3.98 15.01
CA PHE A 87 -8.51 4.51 13.66
C PHE A 87 -9.89 4.10 13.15
N ILE A 88 -10.39 4.78 12.12
CA ILE A 88 -11.63 4.40 11.44
C ILE A 88 -11.24 3.62 10.18
N PHE A 89 -11.95 2.52 9.89
CA PHE A 89 -11.79 1.77 8.67
C PHE A 89 -12.97 2.06 7.73
N ILE A 90 -12.70 2.57 6.53
CA ILE A 90 -13.71 2.93 5.54
C ILE A 90 -13.90 1.77 4.58
N THR A 91 -15.02 1.06 4.69
CA THR A 91 -15.37 -0.06 3.81
C THR A 91 -16.10 0.39 2.55
N ASP A 92 -17.00 1.37 2.67
CA ASP A 92 -17.78 1.91 1.56
C ASP A 92 -17.09 3.10 0.89
N TRP A 93 -15.80 2.92 0.63
CA TRP A 93 -14.88 3.96 0.16
C TRP A 93 -15.29 4.63 -1.16
N HIS A 94 -16.07 3.96 -2.00
CA HIS A 94 -16.62 4.53 -3.24
C HIS A 94 -17.52 5.76 -2.96
N TYR A 95 -18.11 5.83 -1.78
CA TYR A 95 -18.99 6.92 -1.35
C TYR A 95 -18.35 7.81 -0.28
N PHE A 96 -17.04 7.68 -0.08
CA PHE A 96 -16.29 8.49 0.89
C PHE A 96 -15.75 9.76 0.23
N ALA A 97 -16.18 10.91 0.71
CA ALA A 97 -15.75 12.21 0.24
C ALA A 97 -15.18 13.04 1.38
N ILE A 98 -14.12 13.80 1.08
CA ILE A 98 -13.41 14.66 2.03
C ILE A 98 -13.36 16.11 1.53
N PRO A 99 -13.17 17.11 2.41
CA PRO A 99 -13.00 18.51 1.99
C PRO A 99 -11.78 18.70 1.07
N GLU A 100 -11.88 19.58 0.09
CA GLU A 100 -10.82 19.80 -0.91
C GLU A 100 -9.52 20.38 -0.33
N ASP A 101 -9.63 21.12 0.79
CA ASP A 101 -8.49 21.71 1.49
C ASP A 101 -7.66 20.69 2.31
N VAL A 102 -8.14 19.44 2.43
CA VAL A 102 -7.44 18.37 3.13
C VAL A 102 -6.37 17.75 2.26
N THR A 103 -5.17 17.61 2.79
CA THR A 103 -4.08 16.84 2.17
C THR A 103 -4.13 15.41 2.66
N VAL A 104 -4.15 14.44 1.74
CA VAL A 104 -4.13 13.01 2.07
C VAL A 104 -2.68 12.56 2.23
N VAL A 105 -2.34 11.99 3.38
CA VAL A 105 -1.00 11.46 3.68
C VAL A 105 -1.09 9.94 3.82
N ASN A 106 -0.52 9.22 2.87
CA ASN A 106 -0.44 7.77 2.95
C ASN A 106 0.75 7.35 3.80
N ILE A 107 0.50 6.51 4.78
CA ILE A 107 1.51 5.87 5.64
C ILE A 107 1.63 4.41 5.18
N GLU A 108 2.78 4.03 4.63
CA GLU A 108 2.95 2.69 4.08
C GLU A 108 3.02 1.62 5.17
N ASN A 109 3.72 1.89 6.25
CA ASN A 109 3.87 0.98 7.38
C ASN A 109 2.75 1.15 8.40
N MET A 110 2.10 0.03 8.78
CA MET A 110 0.97 0.06 9.73
C MET A 110 1.38 0.41 11.17
N GLU A 111 2.63 0.17 11.57
CA GLU A 111 3.09 0.60 12.89
C GLU A 111 3.19 2.13 12.95
N ASN A 112 3.76 2.75 11.91
CA ASN A 112 3.78 4.21 11.77
C ASN A 112 2.36 4.78 11.72
N PHE A 113 1.44 4.15 10.99
CA PHE A 113 0.04 4.58 10.92
C PHE A 113 -0.65 4.50 12.29
N ARG A 114 -0.48 3.40 13.01
CA ARG A 114 -1.04 3.21 14.36
C ARG A 114 -0.47 4.20 15.38
N LEU A 115 0.82 4.54 15.24
CA LEU A 115 1.54 5.45 16.14
C LEU A 115 1.69 6.86 15.56
N ILE A 116 0.73 7.28 14.71
CA ILE A 116 0.80 8.54 13.96
C ILE A 116 1.00 9.76 14.85
N ARG A 117 0.42 9.78 16.06
CA ARG A 117 0.55 10.90 17.01
C ARG A 117 1.98 11.09 17.53
N ARG A 118 2.79 10.04 17.52
CA ARG A 118 4.23 10.10 17.87
C ARG A 118 5.13 10.60 16.73
N GLN A 119 4.54 11.02 15.63
CA GLN A 119 5.22 11.57 14.47
C GLN A 119 4.69 12.96 14.12
N GLN A 120 3.95 13.58 15.03
CA GLN A 120 3.32 14.88 14.78
C GLN A 120 4.34 15.98 14.49
N ALA A 121 5.50 15.98 15.16
CA ALA A 121 6.56 16.94 14.90
C ALA A 121 7.08 16.84 13.45
N LEU A 122 7.26 15.63 12.93
CA LEU A 122 7.67 15.39 11.55
C LEU A 122 6.66 16.00 10.56
N PHE A 123 5.38 15.64 10.68
CA PHE A 123 4.37 16.09 9.72
C PHE A 123 4.06 17.60 9.85
N SER A 124 4.08 18.17 11.07
CA SER A 124 3.93 19.60 11.27
C SER A 124 5.08 20.40 10.65
N SER A 125 6.30 19.88 10.70
CA SER A 125 7.47 20.50 10.08
C SER A 125 7.46 20.35 8.54
N ALA A 126 7.12 19.17 8.03
CA ALA A 126 7.16 18.87 6.61
C ALA A 126 5.95 19.46 5.82
N LEU A 127 4.80 19.59 6.48
CA LEU A 127 3.52 20.03 5.88
C LEU A 127 2.86 21.12 6.72
N PRO A 128 3.53 22.28 6.94
CA PRO A 128 3.06 23.31 7.85
C PRO A 128 1.71 23.88 7.40
N GLY A 129 0.79 24.03 8.37
CA GLY A 129 -0.53 24.63 8.16
C GLY A 129 -1.49 23.82 7.31
N LYS A 130 -1.17 22.57 6.96
CA LYS A 130 -2.06 21.68 6.21
C LYS A 130 -2.97 20.90 7.15
N ARG A 131 -4.23 20.70 6.74
CA ARG A 131 -5.15 19.75 7.35
C ARG A 131 -4.84 18.38 6.77
N LEU A 132 -4.50 17.41 7.63
CA LEU A 132 -3.98 16.11 7.20
C LEU A 132 -4.96 14.99 7.50
N LEU A 133 -5.35 14.25 6.46
CA LEU A 133 -6.00 12.95 6.59
C LEU A 133 -4.96 11.87 6.34
N PHE A 134 -4.64 11.09 7.36
CA PHE A 134 -3.75 9.94 7.23
C PHE A 134 -4.53 8.73 6.76
N VAL A 135 -3.96 8.03 5.79
CA VAL A 135 -4.50 6.79 5.22
C VAL A 135 -3.41 5.74 5.16
N SER A 136 -3.78 4.47 5.03
CA SER A 136 -2.83 3.40 4.75
C SER A 136 -3.39 2.44 3.71
N ARG A 137 -2.50 1.86 2.92
CA ARG A 137 -2.82 0.85 1.90
C ARG A 137 -3.13 -0.53 2.51
N TYR A 138 -3.21 -0.64 3.81
CA TYR A 138 -3.57 -1.89 4.48
C TYR A 138 -5.07 -2.23 4.28
N PRO A 139 -5.42 -3.48 3.98
CA PRO A 139 -4.58 -4.67 3.76
C PRO A 139 -4.09 -4.82 2.30
N GLN A 140 -3.18 -3.99 1.86
CA GLN A 140 -2.49 -3.97 0.57
C GLN A 140 -3.41 -4.17 -0.66
N SER A 141 -4.33 -3.23 -0.85
CA SER A 141 -5.30 -3.28 -1.95
C SER A 141 -5.15 -2.09 -2.89
N SER A 142 -5.81 -2.17 -4.05
CA SER A 142 -5.93 -1.05 -4.98
C SER A 142 -6.99 -0.02 -4.56
N ASP A 143 -7.80 -0.29 -3.53
CA ASP A 143 -8.94 0.54 -3.14
C ASP A 143 -8.53 1.98 -2.82
N LEU A 144 -7.48 2.16 -2.00
CA LEU A 144 -6.95 3.49 -1.70
C LEU A 144 -6.54 4.24 -2.97
N ARG A 145 -5.79 3.59 -3.87
CA ARG A 145 -5.36 4.21 -5.12
C ARG A 145 -6.56 4.58 -6.00
N THR A 146 -7.53 3.69 -6.13
CA THR A 146 -8.75 3.93 -6.92
C THR A 146 -9.54 5.09 -6.34
N TRP A 147 -9.73 5.14 -5.01
CA TRP A 147 -10.38 6.26 -4.35
C TRP A 147 -9.65 7.59 -4.57
N LEU A 148 -8.32 7.61 -4.43
CA LEU A 148 -7.51 8.80 -4.68
C LEU A 148 -7.66 9.35 -6.11
N GLN A 149 -7.98 8.51 -7.10
CA GLN A 149 -8.24 8.96 -8.46
C GLN A 149 -9.60 9.65 -8.61
N THR A 150 -10.54 9.45 -7.69
CA THR A 150 -11.88 10.07 -7.71
C THR A 150 -11.97 11.42 -7.01
N ILE A 151 -10.93 11.82 -6.25
CA ILE A 151 -10.89 13.08 -5.49
C ILE A 151 -9.78 14.00 -6.03
N PRO A 152 -9.92 15.35 -5.91
CA PRO A 152 -8.92 16.30 -6.41
C PRO A 152 -7.76 16.57 -5.44
N ASN A 153 -7.83 16.09 -4.22
CA ASN A 153 -6.96 16.42 -3.10
C ASN A 153 -5.47 16.15 -3.39
N GLN A 154 -4.59 16.93 -2.79
CA GLN A 154 -3.16 16.68 -2.79
C GLN A 154 -2.86 15.38 -2.02
N TYR A 155 -1.90 14.62 -2.54
CA TYR A 155 -1.47 13.35 -1.97
C TYR A 155 0.01 13.39 -1.63
N VAL A 156 0.34 12.98 -0.42
CA VAL A 156 1.70 12.84 0.08
C VAL A 156 1.95 11.39 0.48
N HIS A 157 2.98 10.81 -0.06
CA HIS A 157 3.39 9.44 0.26
C HIS A 157 4.50 9.47 1.32
N PHE A 158 4.28 8.80 2.42
CA PHE A 158 5.29 8.54 3.44
C PHE A 158 5.55 7.05 3.48
N GLY A 159 6.66 6.63 2.91
CA GLY A 159 7.12 5.25 2.79
C GLY A 159 8.54 5.10 3.31
N ASP A 160 9.08 3.90 3.18
CA ASP A 160 10.47 3.63 3.49
C ASP A 160 11.40 4.39 2.52
N PHE A 161 12.51 4.88 3.06
CA PHE A 161 13.55 5.57 2.29
C PHE A 161 14.51 4.52 1.73
N ASP A 162 13.99 3.73 0.81
CA ASP A 162 14.69 2.69 0.07
C ASP A 162 14.24 2.63 -1.39
N LEU A 163 14.94 1.87 -2.22
CA LEU A 163 14.66 1.81 -3.65
C LEU A 163 13.29 1.18 -3.94
N ALA A 164 12.84 0.23 -3.12
CA ALA A 164 11.54 -0.43 -3.29
C ALA A 164 10.39 0.50 -2.93
N GLY A 165 10.47 1.24 -1.81
CA GLY A 165 9.46 2.23 -1.40
C GLY A 165 9.31 3.35 -2.43
N ILE A 166 10.42 3.87 -2.96
CA ILE A 166 10.38 4.85 -4.05
C ILE A 166 9.74 4.27 -5.31
N HIS A 167 10.07 3.03 -5.66
CA HIS A 167 9.47 2.36 -6.82
C HIS A 167 7.95 2.19 -6.64
N ILE A 168 7.48 1.80 -5.46
CA ILE A 168 6.05 1.72 -5.13
C ILE A 168 5.37 3.08 -5.33
N PHE A 169 5.94 4.16 -4.80
CA PHE A 169 5.39 5.49 -5.01
C PHE A 169 5.27 5.84 -6.49
N LEU A 170 6.32 5.65 -7.27
CA LEU A 170 6.34 5.99 -8.69
C LEU A 170 5.33 5.20 -9.51
N THR A 171 5.22 3.89 -9.26
CA THR A 171 4.39 2.97 -10.07
C THR A 171 2.95 2.86 -9.60
N GLU A 172 2.72 2.93 -8.29
CA GLU A 172 1.39 2.73 -7.71
C GLU A 172 0.61 4.04 -7.49
N PHE A 173 1.31 5.17 -7.30
CA PHE A 173 0.65 6.44 -6.96
C PHE A 173 0.96 7.55 -7.96
N GLN A 174 2.20 7.95 -8.12
CA GLN A 174 2.57 9.08 -8.96
C GLN A 174 2.12 8.90 -10.42
N LYS A 175 2.28 7.71 -10.96
CA LYS A 175 1.82 7.35 -12.32
C LYS A 175 0.31 7.60 -12.52
N HIS A 176 -0.50 7.43 -11.47
CA HIS A 176 -1.96 7.54 -11.53
C HIS A 176 -2.50 8.91 -11.08
N LEU A 177 -1.76 9.61 -10.21
CA LEU A 177 -2.19 10.86 -9.60
C LEU A 177 -1.49 12.08 -10.20
N GLY A 178 -0.42 11.89 -10.97
CA GLY A 178 0.31 12.97 -11.64
C GLY A 178 0.95 13.95 -10.65
N THR A 179 0.87 15.24 -10.97
CA THR A 179 1.53 16.32 -10.23
C THR A 179 0.98 16.58 -8.84
N ARG A 180 -0.19 16.04 -8.49
CA ARG A 180 -0.74 16.17 -7.14
C ARG A 180 -0.18 15.15 -6.15
N ALA A 181 0.65 14.19 -6.63
CA ALA A 181 1.35 13.23 -5.79
C ALA A 181 2.78 13.69 -5.50
N SER A 182 3.16 13.68 -4.23
CA SER A 182 4.52 13.94 -3.78
C SER A 182 4.99 12.87 -2.80
N PHE A 183 6.30 12.66 -2.73
CA PHE A 183 6.94 11.81 -1.73
C PHE A 183 7.46 12.69 -0.60
N LEU A 184 7.15 12.35 0.66
CA LEU A 184 7.62 13.11 1.82
C LEU A 184 9.11 12.82 2.06
N ILE A 185 9.93 13.86 1.95
CA ILE A 185 11.38 13.78 2.16
C ILE A 185 11.74 14.69 3.34
N PRO A 186 11.97 14.14 4.55
CA PRO A 186 12.37 14.93 5.71
C PRO A 186 13.73 15.60 5.51
N GLN A 187 13.93 16.77 6.11
CA GLN A 187 15.18 17.53 5.96
C GLN A 187 16.42 16.80 6.47
N ASP A 188 16.26 15.93 7.47
CA ASP A 188 17.34 15.17 8.11
C ASP A 188 17.58 13.79 7.47
N ILE A 189 16.88 13.46 6.36
CA ILE A 189 16.91 12.10 5.78
C ILE A 189 18.32 11.67 5.33
N GLU A 190 19.12 12.58 4.73
CA GLU A 190 20.49 12.23 4.32
C GLU A 190 21.33 11.80 5.52
N GLN A 191 21.21 12.51 6.64
CA GLN A 191 21.93 12.16 7.88
C GLN A 191 21.48 10.80 8.43
N ARG A 192 20.19 10.49 8.34
CA ARG A 192 19.64 9.19 8.77
C ARG A 192 20.09 8.05 7.87
N ILE A 193 20.10 8.25 6.56
CA ILE A 193 20.56 7.25 5.58
C ILE A 193 22.03 6.88 5.85
N LYS A 194 22.89 7.82 6.21
CA LYS A 194 24.31 7.53 6.55
C LYS A 194 24.46 6.47 7.64
N HIS A 195 23.48 6.38 8.54
CA HIS A 195 23.46 5.42 9.66
C HIS A 195 22.45 4.29 9.46
N GLY A 196 21.87 4.20 8.26
CA GLY A 196 20.83 3.23 7.93
C GLY A 196 21.38 1.84 7.56
N SER A 197 20.53 1.01 6.96
CA SER A 197 20.81 -0.39 6.64
C SER A 197 21.51 -0.55 5.29
N ALA A 198 22.75 -1.06 5.30
CA ALA A 198 23.46 -1.47 4.11
C ALA A 198 22.94 -2.81 3.55
N GLU A 199 22.50 -3.72 4.42
CA GLU A 199 21.94 -5.02 4.03
C GLU A 199 20.69 -4.82 3.15
N ARG A 200 19.73 -4.02 3.60
CA ARG A 200 18.51 -3.71 2.83
C ARG A 200 18.83 -3.08 1.46
N TYR A 201 19.82 -2.19 1.39
CA TYR A 201 20.24 -1.62 0.12
C TYR A 201 20.79 -2.69 -0.84
N ASN A 202 21.65 -3.58 -0.34
CA ASN A 202 22.27 -4.65 -1.14
C ASN A 202 21.21 -5.64 -1.66
N ASP A 203 20.23 -6.00 -0.85
CA ASP A 203 19.13 -6.91 -1.22
C ASP A 203 18.27 -6.34 -2.37
N GLN A 204 18.11 -5.03 -2.41
CA GLN A 204 17.28 -4.34 -3.40
C GLN A 204 18.07 -3.91 -4.65
N TYR A 205 19.39 -3.74 -4.53
CA TYR A 205 20.22 -3.12 -5.57
C TYR A 205 20.06 -3.76 -6.93
N GLN A 206 20.15 -5.07 -7.04
CA GLN A 206 20.09 -5.76 -8.34
C GLN A 206 18.78 -5.50 -9.07
N LYS A 207 17.67 -5.44 -8.32
CA LYS A 207 16.34 -5.23 -8.87
C LYS A 207 16.10 -3.77 -9.28
N PHE A 208 16.59 -2.82 -8.50
CA PHE A 208 16.24 -1.40 -8.62
C PHE A 208 17.41 -0.48 -9.00
N ARG A 209 18.59 -1.00 -9.33
CA ARG A 209 19.78 -0.20 -9.66
C ARG A 209 19.62 0.80 -10.81
N LYS A 210 18.60 0.62 -11.65
CA LYS A 210 18.26 1.51 -12.77
C LYS A 210 17.09 2.44 -12.45
N LEU A 211 16.60 2.45 -11.20
CA LEU A 211 15.53 3.33 -10.79
C LEU A 211 15.93 4.78 -10.98
N LYS A 212 15.06 5.55 -11.63
CA LYS A 212 15.22 6.98 -11.87
C LYS A 212 13.88 7.70 -11.70
N SER A 213 13.95 8.99 -11.47
CA SER A 213 12.77 9.85 -11.37
C SER A 213 13.03 11.19 -12.05
N ASP A 214 12.02 11.71 -12.75
CA ASP A 214 12.04 13.07 -13.30
C ASP A 214 11.68 14.13 -12.25
N ILE A 215 11.25 13.69 -11.05
CA ILE A 215 10.97 14.56 -9.91
C ILE A 215 12.29 14.82 -9.19
N LEU A 216 12.82 16.05 -9.33
CA LEU A 216 14.17 16.39 -8.86
C LEU A 216 14.45 16.02 -7.38
N PRO A 217 13.60 16.35 -6.37
CA PRO A 217 13.86 15.94 -5.00
C PRO A 217 13.92 14.42 -4.81
N LEU A 218 13.11 13.68 -5.56
CA LEU A 218 13.08 12.23 -5.47
C LEU A 218 14.31 11.60 -6.14
N GLN A 219 14.79 12.17 -7.26
CA GLN A 219 16.06 11.74 -7.86
C GLN A 219 17.23 11.99 -6.92
N GLN A 220 17.26 13.13 -6.23
CA GLN A 220 18.28 13.42 -5.22
C GLN A 220 18.27 12.42 -4.06
N LEU A 221 17.07 11.96 -3.64
CA LEU A 221 16.96 10.88 -2.65
C LEU A 221 17.53 9.56 -3.19
N ILE A 222 17.20 9.19 -4.44
CA ILE A 222 17.76 7.99 -5.10
C ILE A 222 19.29 8.07 -5.15
N ASP A 223 19.85 9.22 -5.56
CA ASP A 223 21.29 9.45 -5.63
C ASP A 223 21.94 9.35 -4.24
N THR A 224 21.26 9.81 -3.21
CA THR A 224 21.68 9.70 -1.81
C THR A 224 21.76 8.25 -1.35
N LEU A 225 20.75 7.42 -1.67
CA LEU A 225 20.77 5.99 -1.38
C LEU A 225 21.94 5.29 -2.09
N HIS A 226 22.17 5.62 -3.36
CA HIS A 226 23.32 5.09 -4.12
C HIS A 226 24.66 5.59 -3.60
N LYS A 227 24.78 6.84 -3.16
CA LYS A 227 26.01 7.43 -2.59
C LYS A 227 26.44 6.70 -1.32
N TYR A 228 25.51 6.40 -0.43
CA TYR A 228 25.81 5.81 0.88
C TYR A 228 25.66 4.28 0.89
N HIS A 229 25.08 3.67 -0.14
CA HIS A 229 24.72 2.25 -0.18
C HIS A 229 23.95 1.81 1.06
N ARG A 230 22.99 2.64 1.49
CA ARG A 230 22.19 2.44 2.71
C ARG A 230 20.76 2.92 2.50
N CYS A 231 19.85 2.32 3.25
CA CYS A 231 18.43 2.65 3.31
C CYS A 231 18.03 3.04 4.73
N TYR A 232 16.88 3.70 4.88
CA TYR A 232 16.35 4.07 6.18
C TYR A 232 14.86 3.78 6.26
N ASP A 233 14.43 3.17 7.38
CA ASP A 233 13.04 2.77 7.58
C ASP A 233 12.23 3.91 8.19
N GLN A 234 10.97 4.05 7.77
CA GLN A 234 10.09 5.10 8.27
C GLN A 234 9.81 4.97 9.77
N GLU A 235 9.91 3.77 10.36
CA GLU A 235 9.76 3.54 11.81
C GLU A 235 10.75 4.35 12.66
N GLY A 236 11.90 4.70 12.09
CA GLY A 236 12.88 5.54 12.77
C GLY A 236 12.40 6.96 13.06
N TYR A 237 11.25 7.38 12.52
CA TYR A 237 10.59 8.65 12.82
C TYR A 237 9.55 8.55 13.93
N ILE A 238 9.28 7.37 14.47
CA ILE A 238 8.42 7.20 15.64
C ILE A 238 9.18 7.64 16.87
N GLU A 239 8.71 8.73 17.51
CA GLU A 239 9.30 9.21 18.77
C GLU A 239 9.14 8.15 19.87
N LYS A 240 10.24 7.88 20.59
CA LYS A 240 10.19 6.98 21.76
C LYS A 240 9.34 7.61 22.84
N LYS A 241 8.48 6.82 23.50
CA LYS A 241 7.88 7.27 24.77
C LYS A 241 9.01 7.48 25.77
N LEU A 242 9.13 8.70 26.30
CA LEU A 242 9.91 8.97 27.48
C LEU A 242 9.33 8.25 28.68
#